data_13ee1df09112db0cd84e7b6e56298041
#
_entry.id   13ee1df09112db0cd84e7b6e56298041
#
_cell.length_a   1.000
_cell.length_b   1.000
_cell.length_c   1.000
_cell.angle_alpha   90.00
_cell.angle_beta   90.00
_cell.angle_gamma   90.00
#
_symmetry.space_group_name_H-M   'P 1'
#
loop_
_entity.id
_entity.type
_entity.pdbx_description
1 polymer ?
#
loop_
_entity_poly.entity_id
_entity_poly.type
_entity_poly.pdbx_seq_one_letter_code
_entity_poly.pdbx_strand_id
1 'polypeptide(L)' 'TTLFRSNKVYIERIIPYDKAGVIQLIRKQGELVSEEYVADGIQIKAYVPMEVYGRLD' A
#
# COMPACT_ATOMS: atom_id res chain seq x y z
N THR A 1 -13.10 15.91 4.91
CA THR A 1 -12.68 15.86 4.75
C THR A 1 -12.14 14.91 4.51
N THR A 2 -11.87 14.67 4.25
CA THR A 2 -11.20 14.08 3.95
C THR A 2 -10.87 13.00 4.40
N LEU A 3 -11.17 12.79 5.34
CA LEU A 3 -10.87 11.74 5.87
C LEU A 3 -11.31 10.65 5.27
N PHE A 4 -12.32 10.66 4.56
CA PHE A 4 -12.78 9.56 4.10
C PHE A 4 -12.52 9.49 2.73
N ARG A 5 -11.83 8.56 2.28
CA ARG A 5 -11.64 8.24 1.00
C ARG A 5 -12.45 7.09 0.67
N SER A 6 -13.66 7.08 0.99
CA SER A 6 -14.57 6.12 0.61
C SER A 6 -14.07 4.74 0.63
N ASN A 7 -14.08 4.04 1.60
CA ASN A 7 -13.69 2.66 1.75
C ASN A 7 -12.21 2.41 1.63
N LYS A 8 -11.38 3.40 1.61
CA LYS A 8 -9.96 3.19 1.57
C LYS A 8 -9.36 3.28 2.94
N VAL A 9 -8.32 2.47 3.17
CA VAL A 9 -7.67 2.37 4.45
C VAL A 9 -6.23 2.82 4.29
N TYR A 10 -5.74 3.62 5.22
CA TYR A 10 -4.33 4.03 5.20
C TYR A 10 -3.49 2.91 5.77
N ILE A 11 -2.44 2.53 5.08
CA ILE A 11 -1.57 1.48 5.54
C ILE A 11 -0.11 1.90 5.43
N GLU A 12 0.72 1.30 6.27
CA GLU A 12 2.17 1.45 6.20
C GLU A 12 2.72 0.05 6.25
N ARG A 13 3.41 -0.36 5.22
CA ARG A 13 3.91 -1.71 5.12
C ARG A 13 5.31 -1.73 4.56
N ILE A 14 6.08 -2.76 4.92
CA ILE A 14 7.37 -3.01 4.31
C ILE A 14 7.19 -4.22 3.43
N ILE A 15 7.33 -4.04 2.14
CA ILE A 15 7.11 -5.10 1.16
C ILE A 15 8.47 -5.69 0.78
N PRO A 16 8.67 -6.98 0.96
CA PRO A 16 9.94 -7.60 0.57
C PRO A 16 10.20 -7.37 -0.91
N TYR A 17 11.48 -7.27 -1.27
CA TYR A 17 11.81 -6.99 -2.65
C TYR A 17 11.29 -8.04 -3.63
N ASP A 18 11.18 -9.29 -3.19
CA ASP A 18 10.68 -10.33 -4.08
C ASP A 18 9.16 -10.28 -4.23
N LYS A 19 8.51 -9.39 -3.49
CA LYS A 19 7.06 -9.23 -3.63
C LYS A 19 6.71 -7.84 -4.11
N ALA A 20 7.60 -7.23 -4.85
CA ALA A 20 7.37 -5.89 -5.35
C ALA A 20 6.12 -5.77 -6.21
N GLY A 21 5.62 -6.87 -6.74
CA GLY A 21 4.37 -6.83 -7.50
C GLY A 21 3.19 -6.32 -6.69
N VAL A 22 3.24 -6.49 -5.36
CA VAL A 22 2.18 -6.00 -4.50
C VAL A 22 2.10 -4.47 -4.59
N ILE A 23 3.24 -3.82 -4.75
CA ILE A 23 3.27 -2.36 -4.83
C ILE A 23 2.56 -1.89 -6.09
N GLN A 24 2.70 -2.63 -7.19
CA GLN A 24 1.99 -2.26 -8.40
C GLN A 24 0.50 -2.43 -8.21
N LEU A 25 0.09 -3.45 -7.49
CA LEU A 25 -1.32 -3.63 -7.19
C LEU A 25 -1.84 -2.45 -6.38
N ILE A 26 -1.07 -2.00 -5.40
CA ILE A 26 -1.46 -0.87 -4.58
C ILE A 26 -1.59 0.39 -5.43
N ARG A 27 -0.64 0.62 -6.33
CA ARG A 27 -0.72 1.79 -7.19
C ARG A 27 -1.93 1.75 -8.10
N LYS A 28 -2.27 0.54 -8.56
CA LYS A 28 -3.36 0.41 -9.49
C LYS A 28 -4.71 0.51 -8.82
N GLN A 29 -4.86 -0.11 -7.66
CA GLN A 29 -6.14 -0.19 -7.00
C GLN A 29 -6.30 0.87 -5.93
N GLY A 30 -5.21 1.40 -5.43
CA GLY A 30 -5.25 2.38 -4.36
C GLY A 30 -4.46 3.61 -4.71
N GLU A 31 -3.95 4.28 -3.67
CA GLU A 31 -3.18 5.50 -3.87
C GLU A 31 -1.91 5.40 -3.07
N LEU A 32 -0.77 5.38 -3.73
CA LEU A 32 0.52 5.30 -3.07
C LEU A 32 0.95 6.69 -2.63
N VAL A 33 1.10 6.87 -1.34
CA VAL A 33 1.48 8.15 -0.78
C VAL A 33 2.98 8.32 -0.78
N SER A 34 3.70 7.28 -0.39
CA SER A 34 5.13 7.38 -0.25
C SER A 34 5.77 6.01 -0.38
N GLU A 35 7.02 5.99 -0.79
CA GLU A 35 7.71 4.74 -0.95
C GLU A 35 9.17 5.00 -0.67
N GLU A 36 9.80 4.13 0.13
CA GLU A 36 11.17 4.30 0.53
C GLU A 36 11.86 2.95 0.54
N TYR A 37 13.04 2.87 -0.05
CA TYR A 37 13.77 1.60 -0.13
C TYR A 37 14.64 1.46 1.11
N VAL A 38 14.43 0.38 1.84
CA VAL A 38 15.17 0.10 3.06
C VAL A 38 15.78 -1.30 2.95
N ALA A 39 16.59 -1.65 3.92
CA ALA A 39 17.28 -2.94 3.87
C ALA A 39 16.33 -4.12 3.84
N ASP A 40 15.24 -4.03 4.54
CA ASP A 40 14.29 -5.15 4.61
C ASP A 40 13.35 -5.22 3.42
N GLY A 41 13.30 -4.20 2.63
CA GLY A 41 12.37 -4.16 1.50
C GLY A 41 12.02 -2.74 1.12
N ILE A 42 10.76 -2.54 0.73
CA ILE A 42 10.30 -1.22 0.32
C ILE A 42 9.22 -0.80 1.30
N GLN A 43 9.48 0.26 2.04
CA GLN A 43 8.51 0.77 2.98
C GLN A 43 7.54 1.66 2.23
N ILE A 44 6.27 1.32 2.25
CA ILE A 44 5.27 2.08 1.53
C ILE A 44 4.22 2.64 2.48
N LYS A 45 3.65 3.76 2.09
CA LYS A 45 2.53 4.35 2.80
C LYS A 45 1.48 4.60 1.73
N ALA A 46 0.32 4.03 1.93
CA ALA A 46 -0.68 4.09 0.87
C ALA A 46 -2.10 3.98 1.40
N TYR A 47 -3.05 4.44 0.59
CA TYR A 47 -4.46 4.22 0.87
C TYR A 47 -4.92 3.13 -0.08
N VAL A 48 -5.56 2.10 0.45
CA VAL A 48 -6.03 0.99 -0.39
C VAL A 48 -7.47 0.68 -0.04
N PRO A 49 -8.24 0.16 -1.00
CA PRO A 49 -9.60 -0.26 -0.69
C PRO A 49 -9.57 -1.50 0.20
N MET A 50 -10.67 -1.73 0.90
CA MET A 50 -10.74 -2.85 1.84
C MET A 50 -10.41 -4.17 1.19
N GLU A 51 -10.82 -4.39 -0.03
CA GLU A 51 -10.54 -5.66 -0.67
C GLU A 51 -9.06 -5.85 -0.93
N VAL A 52 -8.34 -4.79 -1.21
CA VAL A 52 -6.90 -4.91 -1.38
C VAL A 52 -6.23 -5.08 -0.02
N TYR A 53 -6.75 -4.39 0.99
CA TYR A 53 -6.22 -4.50 2.33
C TYR A 53 -6.28 -5.96 2.80
N GLY A 54 -7.37 -6.63 2.53
CA GLY A 54 -7.51 -8.03 2.89
C GLY A 54 -6.52 -8.93 2.18
N ARG A 55 -6.12 -8.56 0.97
CA ARG A 55 -5.17 -9.38 0.24
C ARG A 55 -3.74 -9.17 0.69
N LEU A 56 -3.45 -8.07 1.36
CA LEU A 56 -2.10 -7.79 1.79
C LEU A 56 -1.71 -8.66 2.98
N ASP A 57 -2.66 -9.19 3.66
CA ASP A 57 -2.38 -10.09 4.73
C ASP A 57 -2.54 -11.50 4.24
#